data_1484cb9d1e98a21c1da738ede0b35dc7
#
_entry.id   1484cb9d1e98a21c1da738ede0b35dc7
#
_cell.length_a   1.000
_cell.length_b   1.000
_cell.length_c   1.000
_cell.angle_alpha   90.00
_cell.angle_beta   90.00
_cell.angle_gamma   90.00
#
_symmetry.space_group_name_H-M   'P 1'
#
loop_
_entity.id
_entity.type
_entity.pdbx_description
1 polymer ?
#
loop_
_entity_poly.entity_id
_entity_poly.type
_entity_poly.pdbx_seq_one_letter_code
_entity_poly.pdbx_strand_id
1 'polypeptide(L)'
;GGGGYFLVGENPAVGSMNAKQQRRGMANLDWLVVRDLVMIESATWWKDGPEIETGELRTEDIGTEVFFLPAAAHTEKSGSFTNTQRLLQWHHQAVEPAGDARSDLWFYYHLGRIIRHKLAGSTDPRDRPLLDLAWDYPTGGRLDEPSAEAVLAEISGTRSDGSPLSAYAELKDDGSTSSGCWIYCGVYADGVNQAARRKPGSDQDWVAAEWAWAWPANRRILYNRASADPDGRPWSDRKAYVWWDEDAGKWTGHDVPDFEPNKRPDYQPPDGATAQAALSGTDPFIMQADGKAWLFAPTGLTDGPLPAHYEPQESPFDNALYSQRANPVREQYPRKDNQYHPAGSEPGSDVYPYVFTTYRLTEHHTAGGMSRFLPYLSELQPEMFCEISPELARERGLDHLGWATIVTSRTAIEARVLVTDRMTPLTVQGRTVHQIGLPYHWGPNGLITGDAANELISVVLDPNVHIQESKAATCDIQPGRRPRGAALLDYVEDYRRRAATGDGSAGPAT
;
A
#
# COMPACT_ATOMS: atom_id res chain seq x y z
N GLY A 1 13.54 19.97 6.73
CA GLY A 1 13.84 18.67 6.14
C GLY A 1 14.48 17.75 7.14
N GLY A 2 14.37 16.44 6.94
CA GLY A 2 15.07 15.43 7.73
C GLY A 2 16.52 15.30 7.25
N GLY A 3 17.46 15.11 8.16
CA GLY A 3 18.87 14.85 7.82
C GLY A 3 19.09 13.42 7.34
N GLY A 4 18.27 12.44 7.76
CA GLY A 4 18.42 11.05 7.41
C GLY A 4 17.09 10.33 7.23
N TYR A 5 17.12 9.19 6.53
CA TYR A 5 15.93 8.40 6.26
C TYR A 5 16.22 6.90 6.26
N PHE A 6 15.29 6.12 6.81
CA PHE A 6 15.28 4.65 6.74
C PHE A 6 14.21 4.20 5.76
N LEU A 7 14.59 3.39 4.77
CA LEU A 7 13.70 2.65 3.89
C LEU A 7 13.79 1.16 4.21
N VAL A 8 12.69 0.59 4.64
CA VAL A 8 12.62 -0.82 5.05
C VAL A 8 11.50 -1.50 4.28
N GLY A 9 11.86 -2.27 3.25
CA GLY A 9 10.89 -2.95 2.40
C GLY A 9 10.06 -2.01 1.51
N GLU A 10 10.58 -0.84 1.17
CA GLU A 10 9.93 0.14 0.29
C GLU A 10 10.87 0.60 -0.83
N ASN A 11 10.28 0.91 -1.99
CA ASN A 11 11.03 1.38 -3.16
C ASN A 11 10.47 2.71 -3.72
N PRO A 12 10.49 3.80 -2.95
CA PRO A 12 9.91 5.08 -3.37
C PRO A 12 10.59 5.69 -4.59
N ALA A 13 11.83 5.32 -4.91
CA ALA A 13 12.54 5.81 -6.09
C ALA A 13 11.81 5.51 -7.41
N VAL A 14 10.92 4.50 -7.44
CA VAL A 14 10.07 4.14 -8.59
C VAL A 14 8.62 3.83 -8.19
N GLY A 15 8.38 3.47 -6.94
CA GLY A 15 7.08 3.04 -6.42
C GLY A 15 6.16 4.18 -5.98
N SER A 16 6.71 5.33 -5.68
CA SER A 16 5.94 6.51 -5.25
C SER A 16 5.60 7.43 -6.44
N MET A 17 4.49 8.14 -6.32
CA MET A 17 4.10 9.16 -7.30
C MET A 17 5.19 10.21 -7.45
N ASN A 18 5.33 10.76 -8.65
CA ASN A 18 6.38 11.69 -9.03
C ASN A 18 7.76 11.19 -8.56
N ALA A 19 8.16 10.04 -9.09
CA ALA A 19 9.37 9.34 -8.68
C ALA A 19 10.62 10.22 -8.78
N LYS A 20 10.66 11.11 -9.76
CA LYS A 20 11.70 12.16 -9.89
C LYS A 20 11.80 13.04 -8.64
N GLN A 21 10.66 13.49 -8.11
CA GLN A 21 10.65 14.32 -6.89
C GLN A 21 11.17 13.54 -5.68
N GLN A 22 10.87 12.25 -5.59
CA GLN A 22 11.37 11.38 -4.52
C GLN A 22 12.90 11.28 -4.58
N ARG A 23 13.46 10.94 -5.73
CA ARG A 23 14.91 10.82 -5.91
C ARG A 23 15.64 12.13 -5.67
N ARG A 24 15.09 13.26 -6.15
CA ARG A 24 15.64 14.59 -5.84
C ARG A 24 15.55 14.92 -4.35
N GLY A 25 14.51 14.45 -3.66
CA GLY A 25 14.39 14.53 -2.20
C GLY A 25 15.49 13.73 -1.50
N MET A 26 15.76 12.51 -1.96
CA MET A 26 16.82 11.65 -1.43
C MET A 26 18.21 12.30 -1.61
N ALA A 27 18.44 13.03 -2.70
CA ALA A 27 19.69 13.73 -2.97
C ALA A 27 19.97 14.91 -2.00
N ASN A 28 19.00 15.30 -1.18
CA ASN A 28 19.13 16.36 -0.17
C ASN A 28 19.22 15.83 1.27
N LEU A 29 19.42 14.53 1.46
CA LEU A 29 19.64 13.92 2.76
C LEU A 29 21.14 13.92 3.10
N ASP A 30 21.46 13.85 4.40
CA ASP A 30 22.81 13.58 4.85
C ASP A 30 23.12 12.09 4.70
N TRP A 31 22.13 11.24 4.98
CA TRP A 31 22.26 9.78 4.84
C TRP A 31 20.93 9.09 4.52
N LEU A 32 21.02 7.93 3.87
CA LEU A 32 19.90 7.06 3.52
C LEU A 32 20.26 5.60 3.83
N VAL A 33 19.50 4.96 4.69
CA VAL A 33 19.64 3.51 4.95
C VAL A 33 18.52 2.78 4.21
N VAL A 34 18.89 1.90 3.30
CA VAL A 34 17.97 1.05 2.54
C VAL A 34 18.13 -0.39 3.01
N ARG A 35 17.04 -0.97 3.50
CA ARG A 35 16.95 -2.38 3.86
C ARG A 35 15.98 -3.08 2.94
N ASP A 36 16.48 -3.98 2.12
CA ASP A 36 15.64 -4.77 1.21
C ASP A 36 16.30 -6.10 0.88
N LEU A 37 15.55 -6.99 0.22
CA LEU A 37 16.00 -8.32 -0.19
C LEU A 37 17.10 -8.26 -1.27
N VAL A 38 17.03 -7.24 -2.11
CA VAL A 38 17.94 -6.98 -3.22
C VAL A 38 18.24 -5.50 -3.32
N MET A 39 19.28 -5.14 -4.07
CA MET A 39 19.71 -3.76 -4.27
C MET A 39 18.77 -3.05 -5.25
N ILE A 40 17.63 -2.60 -4.75
CA ILE A 40 16.55 -1.93 -5.48
C ILE A 40 16.92 -0.51 -5.90
N GLU A 41 16.06 0.14 -6.70
CA GLU A 41 16.28 1.50 -7.19
C GLU A 41 16.50 2.53 -6.08
N SER A 42 15.84 2.39 -4.94
CA SER A 42 16.07 3.27 -3.79
C SER A 42 17.48 3.15 -3.18
N ALA A 43 18.23 2.10 -3.52
CA ALA A 43 19.63 1.96 -3.16
C ALA A 43 20.60 2.40 -4.28
N THR A 44 20.11 2.55 -5.53
CA THR A 44 20.97 2.82 -6.71
C THR A 44 20.63 4.09 -7.47
N TRP A 45 19.62 4.86 -7.05
CA TRP A 45 19.14 6.08 -7.73
C TRP A 45 20.26 7.08 -8.04
N TRP A 46 21.27 7.15 -7.20
CA TRP A 46 22.39 8.07 -7.30
C TRP A 46 23.35 7.77 -8.46
N LYS A 47 23.24 6.60 -9.09
CA LYS A 47 24.03 6.17 -10.26
C LYS A 47 23.18 5.74 -11.45
N ASP A 48 21.99 5.15 -11.20
CA ASP A 48 21.16 4.54 -12.25
C ASP A 48 19.83 5.33 -12.45
N GLY A 49 19.61 6.41 -11.71
CA GLY A 49 18.39 7.21 -11.81
C GLY A 49 18.26 7.98 -13.13
N PRO A 50 17.04 8.22 -13.62
CA PRO A 50 16.81 9.02 -14.83
C PRO A 50 17.45 10.42 -14.80
N GLU A 51 17.57 11.03 -13.63
CA GLU A 51 18.21 12.35 -13.45
C GLU A 51 19.71 12.32 -13.74
N ILE A 52 20.35 11.17 -13.59
CA ILE A 52 21.76 10.98 -13.97
C ILE A 52 21.86 10.91 -15.50
N GLU A 53 20.93 10.19 -16.17
CA GLU A 53 20.84 10.12 -17.63
C GLU A 53 20.65 11.55 -18.22
N THR A 54 19.76 12.35 -17.64
CA THR A 54 19.42 13.69 -18.15
C THR A 54 20.43 14.77 -17.75
N GLY A 55 21.31 14.47 -16.80
CA GLY A 55 22.29 15.44 -16.26
C GLY A 55 21.70 16.42 -15.25
N GLU A 56 20.47 16.19 -14.79
CA GLU A 56 19.85 17.00 -13.71
C GLU A 56 20.49 16.73 -12.34
N LEU A 57 21.03 15.53 -12.15
CA LEU A 57 21.90 15.15 -11.03
C LEU A 57 23.21 14.57 -11.58
N ARG A 58 24.28 14.81 -10.87
CA ARG A 58 25.60 14.22 -11.14
C ARG A 58 26.02 13.45 -9.90
N THR A 59 26.43 12.21 -10.08
CA THR A 59 26.81 11.31 -8.98
C THR A 59 27.84 11.94 -8.05
N GLU A 60 28.84 12.63 -8.62
CA GLU A 60 29.92 13.29 -7.88
C GLU A 60 29.47 14.49 -7.03
N ASP A 61 28.29 15.06 -7.32
CA ASP A 61 27.75 16.22 -6.59
C ASP A 61 26.76 15.81 -5.50
N ILE A 62 26.40 14.51 -5.41
CA ILE A 62 25.44 14.01 -4.41
C ILE A 62 26.16 13.81 -3.08
N GLY A 63 25.72 14.54 -2.06
CA GLY A 63 26.28 14.47 -0.71
C GLY A 63 25.69 13.37 0.18
N THR A 64 24.60 12.73 -0.24
CA THR A 64 23.91 11.72 0.55
C THR A 64 24.72 10.44 0.64
N GLU A 65 25.04 10.00 1.85
CA GLU A 65 25.66 8.69 2.08
C GLU A 65 24.60 7.59 2.09
N VAL A 66 24.70 6.60 1.18
CA VAL A 66 23.71 5.53 1.02
C VAL A 66 24.25 4.23 1.59
N PHE A 67 23.54 3.69 2.58
CA PHE A 67 23.83 2.39 3.19
C PHE A 67 22.82 1.36 2.70
N PHE A 68 23.29 0.31 2.04
CA PHE A 68 22.46 -0.86 1.73
C PHE A 68 22.72 -1.98 2.72
N LEU A 69 21.66 -2.41 3.42
CA LEU A 69 21.72 -3.47 4.42
C LEU A 69 20.76 -4.60 4.02
N PRO A 70 21.26 -5.78 3.65
CA PRO A 70 20.42 -6.87 3.15
C PRO A 70 19.45 -7.37 4.23
N ALA A 71 18.18 -7.52 3.86
CA ALA A 71 17.10 -7.99 4.71
C ALA A 71 16.79 -9.47 4.49
N ALA A 72 16.38 -10.15 5.56
CA ALA A 72 15.91 -11.53 5.48
C ALA A 72 14.50 -11.61 4.89
N ALA A 73 14.25 -12.57 4.03
CA ALA A 73 12.93 -12.89 3.49
C ALA A 73 12.01 -13.54 4.54
N HIS A 74 10.74 -13.68 4.22
CA HIS A 74 9.74 -14.27 5.15
C HIS A 74 10.08 -15.68 5.59
N THR A 75 10.66 -16.49 4.69
CA THR A 75 11.08 -17.85 4.99
C THR A 75 12.33 -17.92 5.85
N GLU A 76 13.06 -16.83 5.99
CA GLU A 76 14.34 -16.73 6.69
C GLU A 76 14.20 -16.14 8.10
N LYS A 77 12.98 -15.89 8.57
CA LYS A 77 12.69 -15.33 9.91
C LYS A 77 11.37 -15.85 10.46
N SER A 78 11.19 -15.83 11.76
CA SER A 78 9.90 -16.05 12.43
C SER A 78 9.21 -14.73 12.69
N GLY A 79 7.87 -14.74 12.70
CA GLY A 79 7.09 -13.54 12.94
C GLY A 79 5.62 -13.73 12.60
N SER A 80 4.94 -12.63 12.39
CA SER A 80 3.52 -12.64 12.02
C SER A 80 3.22 -11.73 10.84
N PHE A 81 2.17 -12.10 10.10
CA PHE A 81 1.51 -11.25 9.11
C PHE A 81 0.17 -10.81 9.63
N THR A 82 -0.18 -9.55 9.39
CA THR A 82 -1.54 -9.04 9.61
C THR A 82 -2.15 -8.68 8.28
N ASN A 83 -3.32 -9.23 7.97
CA ASN A 83 -4.05 -8.89 6.75
C ASN A 83 -5.10 -7.80 7.00
N THR A 84 -5.81 -7.39 5.94
CA THR A 84 -6.85 -6.36 5.99
C THR A 84 -8.00 -6.71 6.96
N GLN A 85 -8.28 -8.00 7.21
CA GLN A 85 -9.27 -8.43 8.20
C GLN A 85 -8.73 -8.48 9.64
N ARG A 86 -7.54 -7.92 9.87
CA ARG A 86 -6.86 -7.87 11.18
C ARG A 86 -6.49 -9.25 11.72
N LEU A 87 -6.28 -10.22 10.85
CA LEU A 87 -5.83 -11.54 11.25
C LEU A 87 -4.31 -11.58 11.36
N LEU A 88 -3.81 -11.95 12.52
CA LEU A 88 -2.41 -12.28 12.76
C LEU A 88 -2.21 -13.76 12.49
N GLN A 89 -1.33 -14.05 11.55
CA GLN A 89 -0.94 -15.42 11.18
C GLN A 89 0.55 -15.58 11.46
N TRP A 90 0.87 -16.43 12.43
CA TRP A 90 2.26 -16.71 12.77
C TRP A 90 2.92 -17.61 11.75
N HIS A 91 4.17 -17.34 11.43
CA HIS A 91 5.02 -18.20 10.62
C HIS A 91 6.36 -18.46 11.32
N HIS A 92 6.89 -19.64 11.11
CA HIS A 92 8.21 -20.02 11.60
C HIS A 92 9.26 -19.83 10.50
N GLN A 93 10.48 -19.55 10.92
CA GLN A 93 11.65 -19.60 10.05
C GLN A 93 11.78 -21.00 9.45
N ALA A 94 11.95 -21.08 8.13
CA ALA A 94 12.10 -22.33 7.41
C ALA A 94 13.57 -22.60 7.00
N VAL A 95 14.33 -21.54 6.73
CA VAL A 95 15.73 -21.60 6.32
C VAL A 95 16.51 -20.46 6.98
N GLU A 96 17.84 -20.62 7.09
CA GLU A 96 18.71 -19.56 7.58
C GLU A 96 18.82 -18.42 6.55
N PRO A 97 18.95 -17.15 7.01
CA PRO A 97 19.20 -16.03 6.13
C PRO A 97 20.50 -16.21 5.33
N ALA A 98 20.44 -15.85 4.06
CA ALA A 98 21.60 -15.92 3.17
C ALA A 98 22.63 -14.81 3.45
N GLY A 99 23.90 -15.15 3.47
CA GLY A 99 25.01 -14.19 3.60
C GLY A 99 24.85 -13.25 4.81
N ASP A 100 24.87 -11.96 4.55
CA ASP A 100 24.73 -10.92 5.56
C ASP A 100 23.28 -10.44 5.79
N ALA A 101 22.29 -11.13 5.21
CA ALA A 101 20.90 -10.81 5.43
C ALA A 101 20.51 -11.01 6.91
N ARG A 102 19.73 -10.08 7.44
CA ARG A 102 19.23 -10.06 8.82
C ARG A 102 17.75 -9.75 8.85
N SER A 103 17.04 -10.25 9.83
CA SER A 103 15.63 -9.88 10.04
C SER A 103 15.50 -8.39 10.41
N ASP A 104 14.32 -7.82 10.21
CA ASP A 104 14.03 -6.46 10.66
C ASP A 104 14.06 -6.38 12.19
N LEU A 105 13.58 -7.43 12.86
CA LEU A 105 13.64 -7.55 14.32
C LEU A 105 15.09 -7.52 14.82
N TRP A 106 15.99 -8.30 14.22
CA TRP A 106 17.43 -8.29 14.55
C TRP A 106 18.01 -6.88 14.38
N PHE A 107 17.70 -6.24 13.25
CA PHE A 107 18.25 -4.92 12.95
C PHE A 107 17.84 -3.87 13.99
N TYR A 108 16.55 -3.74 14.28
CA TYR A 108 16.07 -2.75 15.23
C TYR A 108 16.49 -3.06 16.65
N TYR A 109 16.52 -4.33 17.03
CA TYR A 109 17.00 -4.76 18.34
C TYR A 109 18.46 -4.34 18.58
N HIS A 110 19.35 -4.70 17.68
CA HIS A 110 20.78 -4.36 17.83
C HIS A 110 21.03 -2.86 17.67
N LEU A 111 20.37 -2.18 16.73
CA LEU A 111 20.46 -0.74 16.54
C LEU A 111 20.04 0.00 17.83
N GLY A 112 18.89 -0.36 18.40
CA GLY A 112 18.40 0.25 19.63
C GLY A 112 19.35 0.06 20.82
N ARG A 113 19.92 -1.13 20.97
CA ARG A 113 20.91 -1.41 22.02
C ARG A 113 22.21 -0.62 21.82
N ILE A 114 22.69 -0.48 20.59
CA ILE A 114 23.86 0.34 20.26
C ILE A 114 23.61 1.81 20.61
N ILE A 115 22.44 2.36 20.20
CA ILE A 115 22.07 3.75 20.50
C ILE A 115 21.98 3.94 22.03
N ARG A 116 21.28 3.05 22.74
CA ARG A 116 21.19 3.09 24.20
C ARG A 116 22.57 3.08 24.88
N HIS A 117 23.47 2.24 24.39
CA HIS A 117 24.86 2.20 24.92
C HIS A 117 25.59 3.52 24.66
N LYS A 118 25.44 4.11 23.47
CA LYS A 118 26.06 5.41 23.15
C LYS A 118 25.50 6.57 23.98
N LEU A 119 24.24 6.48 24.39
CA LEU A 119 23.56 7.47 25.23
C LEU A 119 23.76 7.21 26.75
N ALA A 120 24.48 6.14 27.13
CA ALA A 120 24.70 5.82 28.53
C ALA A 120 25.33 7.00 29.28
N GLY A 121 24.66 7.45 30.35
CA GLY A 121 25.06 8.62 31.12
C GLY A 121 24.53 9.97 30.62
N SER A 122 23.77 9.99 29.56
CA SER A 122 23.08 11.22 29.12
C SER A 122 22.07 11.68 30.18
N THR A 123 22.04 13.00 30.42
CA THR A 123 21.05 13.66 31.30
C THR A 123 20.00 14.44 30.50
N ASP A 124 20.04 14.38 29.16
CA ASP A 124 19.04 15.04 28.29
C ASP A 124 17.70 14.29 28.44
N PRO A 125 16.61 15.00 28.80
CA PRO A 125 15.28 14.39 28.89
C PRO A 125 14.79 13.74 27.61
N ARG A 126 15.27 14.20 26.44
CA ARG A 126 14.93 13.62 25.12
C ARG A 126 15.46 12.21 24.93
N ASP A 127 16.54 11.86 25.61
CA ASP A 127 17.16 10.53 25.51
C ASP A 127 16.53 9.51 26.48
N ARG A 128 15.73 9.99 27.43
CA ARG A 128 15.10 9.15 28.47
C ARG A 128 14.30 7.97 27.91
N PRO A 129 13.44 8.13 26.88
CA PRO A 129 12.68 7.01 26.32
C PRO A 129 13.57 5.89 25.78
N LEU A 130 14.74 6.20 25.22
CA LEU A 130 15.70 5.20 24.73
C LEU A 130 16.49 4.55 25.85
N LEU A 131 16.85 5.32 26.89
CA LEU A 131 17.56 4.81 28.06
C LEU A 131 16.71 3.85 28.91
N ASP A 132 15.40 4.07 28.93
CA ASP A 132 14.43 3.26 29.69
C ASP A 132 14.00 1.97 28.94
N LEU A 133 14.36 1.81 27.65
CA LEU A 133 14.07 0.57 26.92
C LEU A 133 14.82 -0.61 27.56
N ALA A 134 14.09 -1.64 27.96
CA ALA A 134 14.70 -2.86 28.51
C ALA A 134 15.27 -3.71 27.36
N TRP A 135 14.44 -4.24 26.51
CA TRP A 135 14.77 -5.11 25.36
C TRP A 135 15.69 -6.28 25.75
N ASP A 136 15.36 -6.94 26.86
CA ASP A 136 16.12 -8.07 27.41
C ASP A 136 15.67 -9.40 26.81
N TYR A 137 15.29 -9.38 25.54
CA TYR A 137 14.80 -10.57 24.87
C TYR A 137 15.87 -11.66 24.80
N PRO A 138 15.51 -12.93 25.03
CA PRO A 138 16.40 -14.04 24.73
C PRO A 138 16.81 -14.01 23.28
N THR A 139 18.08 -14.21 23.02
CA THR A 139 18.63 -14.34 21.66
C THR A 139 19.06 -15.78 21.40
N GLY A 140 19.08 -16.16 20.13
CA GLY A 140 19.48 -17.52 19.74
C GLY A 140 19.98 -17.63 18.32
N GLY A 141 20.40 -18.85 17.96
CA GLY A 141 20.91 -19.15 16.65
C GLY A 141 22.30 -18.55 16.37
N ARG A 142 22.78 -18.71 15.15
CA ARG A 142 24.09 -18.24 14.67
C ARG A 142 24.22 -16.71 14.68
N LEU A 143 23.10 -16.00 14.60
CA LEU A 143 23.04 -14.55 14.39
C LEU A 143 22.65 -13.76 15.64
N ASP A 144 22.48 -14.40 16.81
CA ASP A 144 21.94 -13.77 17.99
C ASP A 144 20.58 -13.09 17.72
N GLU A 145 19.70 -13.79 16.99
CA GLU A 145 18.36 -13.35 16.66
C GLU A 145 17.52 -13.23 17.94
N PRO A 146 16.89 -12.08 18.25
CA PRO A 146 15.99 -11.97 19.38
C PRO A 146 14.72 -12.79 19.14
N SER A 147 14.18 -13.33 20.26
CA SER A 147 12.96 -14.14 20.20
C SER A 147 11.76 -13.30 19.78
N ALA A 148 11.23 -13.58 18.58
CA ALA A 148 10.01 -12.94 18.09
C ALA A 148 8.80 -13.25 19.00
N GLU A 149 8.76 -14.43 19.64
CA GLU A 149 7.70 -14.77 20.61
C GLU A 149 7.82 -13.96 21.91
N ALA A 150 9.02 -13.71 22.38
CA ALA A 150 9.21 -12.85 23.57
C ALA A 150 8.76 -11.40 23.29
N VAL A 151 9.04 -10.90 22.09
CA VAL A 151 8.54 -9.59 21.64
C VAL A 151 7.01 -9.59 21.54
N LEU A 152 6.42 -10.63 20.99
CA LEU A 152 4.95 -10.77 20.91
C LEU A 152 4.32 -10.82 22.29
N ALA A 153 4.94 -11.52 23.26
CA ALA A 153 4.47 -11.57 24.63
C ALA A 153 4.50 -10.19 25.32
N GLU A 154 5.55 -9.39 25.09
CA GLU A 154 5.61 -8.00 25.57
C GLU A 154 4.53 -7.15 24.93
N ILE A 155 4.33 -7.26 23.61
CA ILE A 155 3.27 -6.52 22.88
C ILE A 155 1.89 -6.89 23.44
N SER A 156 1.64 -8.18 23.70
CA SER A 156 0.39 -8.67 24.28
C SER A 156 0.10 -8.10 25.66
N GLY A 157 1.14 -7.90 26.45
CA GLY A 157 1.05 -7.28 27.77
C GLY A 157 1.02 -8.24 28.94
N THR A 158 1.43 -7.69 30.08
CA THR A 158 1.60 -8.41 31.35
C THR A 158 1.07 -7.61 32.52
N ARG A 159 0.80 -8.32 33.63
CA ARG A 159 0.60 -7.74 34.96
C ARG A 159 1.94 -7.52 35.64
N SER A 160 1.92 -6.77 36.74
CA SER A 160 3.13 -6.47 37.53
C SER A 160 3.82 -7.71 38.09
N ASP A 161 3.13 -8.84 38.24
CA ASP A 161 3.68 -10.12 38.61
C ASP A 161 4.28 -10.94 37.46
N GLY A 162 4.27 -10.37 36.21
CA GLY A 162 4.76 -11.02 35.00
C GLY A 162 3.76 -11.95 34.31
N SER A 163 2.57 -12.15 34.88
CA SER A 163 1.55 -12.99 34.26
C SER A 163 0.96 -12.29 33.01
N PRO A 164 0.68 -13.03 31.92
CA PRO A 164 0.14 -12.43 30.68
C PRO A 164 -1.28 -11.91 30.87
N LEU A 165 -1.63 -10.88 30.13
CA LEU A 165 -3.01 -10.39 29.99
C LEU A 165 -3.77 -11.27 29.01
N SER A 166 -5.02 -11.59 29.33
CA SER A 166 -5.89 -12.39 28.45
C SER A 166 -6.71 -11.53 27.50
N ALA A 167 -6.91 -10.25 27.81
CA ALA A 167 -7.65 -9.30 26.96
C ALA A 167 -7.29 -7.85 27.30
N TYR A 168 -7.53 -6.95 26.37
CA TYR A 168 -7.31 -5.51 26.55
C TYR A 168 -8.18 -4.90 27.67
N ALA A 169 -9.33 -5.50 27.98
CA ALA A 169 -10.20 -5.05 29.08
C ALA A 169 -9.56 -5.17 30.46
N GLU A 170 -8.47 -5.92 30.57
CA GLU A 170 -7.70 -6.06 31.81
C GLU A 170 -6.65 -4.97 32.01
N LEU A 171 -6.40 -4.14 30.98
CA LEU A 171 -5.47 -3.02 31.09
C LEU A 171 -5.98 -1.98 32.07
N LYS A 172 -5.06 -1.46 32.90
CA LYS A 172 -5.31 -0.43 33.89
C LYS A 172 -4.31 0.69 33.73
N ASP A 173 -4.73 1.90 34.09
CA ASP A 173 -3.90 3.11 34.05
C ASP A 173 -3.16 3.40 35.37
N ASP A 174 -3.25 2.48 36.32
CA ASP A 174 -2.61 2.57 37.66
C ASP A 174 -1.16 2.03 37.71
N GLY A 175 -0.63 1.60 36.57
CA GLY A 175 0.73 1.01 36.47
C GLY A 175 0.82 -0.47 36.85
N SER A 176 -0.29 -1.13 37.19
CA SER A 176 -0.32 -2.57 37.54
C SER A 176 -0.30 -3.47 36.30
N THR A 177 -0.48 -2.91 35.13
CA THR A 177 -0.45 -3.61 33.84
C THR A 177 0.35 -2.80 32.80
N SER A 178 0.94 -3.49 31.86
CA SER A 178 1.62 -2.88 30.70
C SER A 178 1.33 -3.65 29.42
N SER A 179 1.37 -2.96 28.27
CA SER A 179 1.24 -3.56 26.94
C SER A 179 1.98 -2.69 25.93
N GLY A 180 2.65 -3.29 24.97
CA GLY A 180 3.25 -2.56 23.86
C GLY A 180 2.22 -1.93 22.92
N CYS A 181 1.07 -2.61 22.74
CA CYS A 181 -0.05 -2.07 21.97
C CYS A 181 -1.37 -2.74 22.39
N TRP A 182 -2.29 -1.95 22.95
CA TRP A 182 -3.55 -2.44 23.53
C TRP A 182 -4.38 -3.33 22.60
N ILE A 183 -4.38 -3.06 21.29
CA ILE A 183 -5.16 -3.83 20.31
C ILE A 183 -4.69 -5.28 20.17
N TYR A 184 -3.44 -5.57 20.55
CA TYR A 184 -2.87 -6.91 20.54
C TYR A 184 -2.95 -7.64 21.89
N CYS A 185 -3.52 -7.02 22.92
CA CYS A 185 -3.73 -7.68 24.21
C CYS A 185 -4.56 -8.95 24.04
N GLY A 186 -4.05 -10.05 24.60
CA GLY A 186 -4.63 -11.37 24.49
C GLY A 186 -4.08 -12.25 23.38
N VAL A 187 -3.22 -11.71 22.50
CA VAL A 187 -2.55 -12.55 21.49
C VAL A 187 -1.62 -13.60 22.11
N TYR A 188 -1.15 -13.37 23.33
CA TYR A 188 -0.34 -14.31 24.10
C TYR A 188 -1.03 -14.75 25.41
N ALA A 189 -2.36 -14.85 25.38
CA ALA A 189 -3.14 -15.29 26.53
C ALA A 189 -2.71 -16.69 26.99
N ASP A 190 -2.72 -16.91 28.32
CA ASP A 190 -2.33 -18.17 28.96
C ASP A 190 -0.89 -18.63 28.62
N GLY A 191 -0.03 -17.70 28.22
CA GLY A 191 1.36 -18.00 27.84
C GLY A 191 1.48 -18.72 26.49
N VAL A 192 0.43 -18.72 25.67
CA VAL A 192 0.37 -19.40 24.39
C VAL A 192 0.21 -18.39 23.25
N ASN A 193 1.02 -18.51 22.21
CA ASN A 193 0.91 -17.70 21.00
C ASN A 193 -0.39 -18.05 20.24
N GLN A 194 -1.42 -17.25 20.43
CA GLN A 194 -2.74 -17.46 19.82
C GLN A 194 -2.71 -17.25 18.28
N ALA A 195 -1.76 -16.49 17.75
CA ALA A 195 -1.59 -16.31 16.31
C ALA A 195 -1.02 -17.55 15.61
N ALA A 196 -0.41 -18.46 16.35
CA ALA A 196 0.16 -19.71 15.83
C ALA A 196 -0.85 -20.86 15.75
N ARG A 197 -2.10 -20.64 16.14
CA ARG A 197 -3.15 -21.67 16.06
C ARG A 197 -3.37 -22.13 14.62
N ARG A 198 -3.72 -23.43 14.46
CA ARG A 198 -3.95 -24.07 13.15
C ARG A 198 -5.10 -25.07 13.21
N LYS A 199 -6.08 -24.86 14.07
CA LYS A 199 -7.20 -25.75 14.24
C LYS A 199 -8.05 -25.79 12.96
N PRO A 200 -8.32 -26.97 12.39
CA PRO A 200 -9.19 -27.09 11.21
C PRO A 200 -10.59 -26.53 11.47
N GLY A 201 -11.26 -26.05 10.43
CA GLY A 201 -12.61 -25.52 10.54
C GLY A 201 -13.62 -26.50 11.11
N SER A 202 -13.50 -27.80 10.76
CA SER A 202 -14.34 -28.88 11.30
C SER A 202 -14.25 -29.06 12.81
N ASP A 203 -13.15 -28.65 13.41
CA ASP A 203 -12.86 -28.88 14.81
C ASP A 203 -13.05 -27.61 15.66
N GLN A 204 -13.46 -26.51 15.03
CA GLN A 204 -13.67 -25.23 15.71
C GLN A 204 -15.08 -25.16 16.29
N ASP A 205 -15.16 -24.82 17.55
CA ASP A 205 -16.40 -24.63 18.33
C ASP A 205 -16.53 -23.22 18.91
N TRP A 206 -15.65 -22.30 18.51
CA TRP A 206 -15.53 -20.97 19.03
C TRP A 206 -15.90 -19.92 17.96
N VAL A 207 -16.46 -18.78 18.39
CA VAL A 207 -16.86 -17.69 17.47
C VAL A 207 -15.69 -17.01 16.76
N ALA A 208 -14.50 -17.07 17.32
CA ALA A 208 -13.29 -16.56 16.69
C ALA A 208 -12.52 -17.70 15.99
N ALA A 209 -11.98 -17.41 14.82
CA ALA A 209 -11.21 -18.40 14.07
C ALA A 209 -9.97 -18.87 14.86
N GLU A 210 -9.94 -20.17 15.21
CA GLU A 210 -8.83 -20.77 15.95
C GLU A 210 -7.65 -21.21 15.04
N TRP A 211 -7.57 -20.75 13.82
CA TRP A 211 -6.44 -20.93 12.91
C TRP A 211 -5.50 -19.73 12.86
N ALA A 212 -5.89 -18.63 13.49
CA ALA A 212 -5.13 -17.38 13.60
C ALA A 212 -5.65 -16.62 14.81
N TRP A 213 -5.20 -15.38 15.00
CA TRP A 213 -5.74 -14.45 15.98
C TRP A 213 -6.13 -13.14 15.30
N ALA A 214 -7.21 -12.49 15.75
CA ALA A 214 -7.68 -11.24 15.18
C ALA A 214 -7.71 -10.13 16.25
N TRP A 215 -7.28 -8.93 15.90
CA TRP A 215 -7.26 -7.79 16.79
C TRP A 215 -8.36 -6.76 16.47
N PRO A 216 -8.96 -6.07 17.46
CA PRO A 216 -8.85 -6.34 18.89
C PRO A 216 -9.75 -7.51 19.32
N ALA A 217 -9.45 -8.06 20.49
CA ALA A 217 -10.30 -9.06 21.15
C ALA A 217 -10.53 -10.36 20.32
N ASN A 218 -9.60 -10.73 19.46
CA ASN A 218 -9.68 -11.92 18.61
C ASN A 218 -10.91 -11.94 17.69
N ARG A 219 -11.28 -10.80 17.12
CA ARG A 219 -12.43 -10.68 16.21
C ARG A 219 -12.04 -10.08 14.87
N ARG A 220 -12.55 -10.66 13.78
CA ARG A 220 -12.39 -10.11 12.43
C ARG A 220 -13.17 -8.81 12.28
N ILE A 221 -12.71 -7.95 11.35
CA ILE A 221 -13.36 -6.65 11.09
C ILE A 221 -14.71 -6.81 10.38
N LEU A 222 -14.81 -7.79 9.46
CA LEU A 222 -16.02 -8.12 8.74
C LEU A 222 -16.48 -9.52 9.13
N TYR A 223 -17.73 -9.63 9.51
CA TYR A 223 -18.34 -10.92 9.81
C TYR A 223 -18.79 -11.60 8.51
N ASN A 224 -18.54 -12.92 8.40
CA ASN A 224 -19.03 -13.71 7.28
C ASN A 224 -20.53 -13.98 7.34
N ARG A 225 -21.21 -13.56 8.41
CA ARG A 225 -22.67 -13.56 8.53
C ARG A 225 -23.38 -12.91 7.34
N ALA A 226 -22.80 -11.87 6.76
CA ALA A 226 -23.32 -11.15 5.60
C ALA A 226 -23.32 -11.97 4.30
N SER A 227 -22.68 -13.16 4.28
CA SER A 227 -22.76 -14.10 3.15
C SER A 227 -24.07 -14.88 3.08
N ALA A 228 -24.91 -14.79 4.12
CA ALA A 228 -26.28 -15.30 4.13
C ALA A 228 -27.27 -14.12 4.28
N ASP A 229 -28.53 -14.33 3.91
CA ASP A 229 -29.60 -13.35 4.10
C ASP A 229 -29.97 -13.16 5.59
N PRO A 230 -30.83 -12.19 5.93
CA PRO A 230 -31.29 -12.00 7.33
C PRO A 230 -31.90 -13.24 7.97
N ASP A 231 -32.53 -14.11 7.17
CA ASP A 231 -33.14 -15.36 7.65
C ASP A 231 -32.12 -16.50 7.80
N GLY A 232 -30.85 -16.27 7.41
CA GLY A 232 -29.79 -17.25 7.51
C GLY A 232 -29.63 -18.15 6.29
N ARG A 233 -30.27 -17.86 5.15
CA ARG A 233 -30.13 -18.61 3.90
C ARG A 233 -29.00 -18.05 3.06
N PRO A 234 -28.23 -18.87 2.33
CA PRO A 234 -27.25 -18.37 1.38
C PRO A 234 -27.90 -17.50 0.31
N TRP A 235 -27.25 -16.38 -0.06
CA TRP A 235 -27.70 -15.56 -1.20
C TRP A 235 -27.71 -16.33 -2.52
N SER A 236 -26.81 -17.30 -2.67
CA SER A 236 -26.73 -18.21 -3.79
C SER A 236 -25.71 -19.29 -3.47
N ASP A 237 -25.77 -20.44 -4.17
CA ASP A 237 -24.81 -21.54 -3.99
C ASP A 237 -23.35 -21.09 -4.19
N ARG A 238 -23.11 -20.15 -5.08
CA ARG A 238 -21.78 -19.59 -5.35
C ARG A 238 -21.24 -18.69 -4.23
N LYS A 239 -22.09 -18.15 -3.38
CA LYS A 239 -21.76 -17.21 -2.31
C LYS A 239 -22.10 -17.75 -0.92
N ALA A 240 -22.26 -19.06 -0.81
CA ALA A 240 -22.60 -19.74 0.42
C ALA A 240 -21.33 -19.95 1.26
N TYR A 241 -20.90 -18.94 2.02
CA TYR A 241 -19.81 -19.13 2.98
C TYR A 241 -20.34 -19.69 4.29
N VAL A 242 -21.43 -19.13 4.85
CA VAL A 242 -22.11 -19.62 6.04
C VAL A 242 -23.62 -19.60 5.84
N TRP A 243 -24.34 -20.47 6.54
CA TRP A 243 -25.79 -20.51 6.60
C TRP A 243 -26.29 -21.11 7.90
N TRP A 244 -27.54 -20.83 8.24
CA TRP A 244 -28.19 -21.43 9.40
C TRP A 244 -28.68 -22.84 9.05
N ASP A 245 -28.28 -23.82 9.83
CA ASP A 245 -28.74 -25.20 9.74
C ASP A 245 -29.80 -25.45 10.82
N GLU A 246 -31.06 -25.55 10.41
CA GLU A 246 -32.17 -25.74 11.35
C GLU A 246 -32.09 -27.10 12.06
N ASP A 247 -31.63 -28.15 11.40
CA ASP A 247 -31.53 -29.49 11.98
C ASP A 247 -30.43 -29.56 13.04
N ALA A 248 -29.32 -28.92 12.78
CA ALA A 248 -28.19 -28.80 13.71
C ALA A 248 -28.38 -27.71 14.77
N GLY A 249 -29.31 -26.79 14.57
CA GLY A 249 -29.56 -25.64 15.44
C GLY A 249 -28.34 -24.70 15.55
N LYS A 250 -27.57 -24.56 14.48
CA LYS A 250 -26.34 -23.74 14.46
C LYS A 250 -26.00 -23.23 13.07
N TRP A 251 -25.18 -22.20 13.03
CA TRP A 251 -24.54 -21.76 11.80
C TRP A 251 -23.47 -22.76 11.37
N THR A 252 -23.46 -23.08 10.11
CA THR A 252 -22.48 -23.94 9.45
C THR A 252 -22.07 -23.31 8.12
N GLY A 253 -21.15 -23.92 7.38
CA GLY A 253 -20.76 -23.42 6.07
C GLY A 253 -19.44 -23.96 5.55
N HIS A 254 -19.01 -23.41 4.41
CA HIS A 254 -17.71 -23.67 3.83
C HIS A 254 -16.60 -22.86 4.52
N ASP A 255 -16.98 -21.78 5.20
CA ASP A 255 -16.11 -21.00 6.09
C ASP A 255 -16.57 -21.20 7.55
N VAL A 256 -15.68 -20.91 8.50
CA VAL A 256 -16.00 -20.95 9.92
C VAL A 256 -16.80 -19.71 10.29
N PRO A 257 -17.97 -19.84 10.94
CA PRO A 257 -18.68 -18.67 11.47
C PRO A 257 -17.78 -17.85 12.40
N ASP A 258 -17.64 -16.54 12.14
CA ASP A 258 -16.85 -15.63 12.96
C ASP A 258 -17.72 -14.78 13.91
N PHE A 259 -18.90 -15.30 14.23
CA PHE A 259 -19.90 -14.79 15.17
C PHE A 259 -20.45 -15.97 15.97
N GLU A 260 -21.37 -15.70 16.92
CA GLU A 260 -21.98 -16.73 17.79
C GLU A 260 -22.67 -17.82 16.96
N PRO A 261 -22.14 -19.06 16.89
CA PRO A 261 -22.63 -20.05 15.94
C PRO A 261 -23.97 -20.66 16.32
N ASN A 262 -24.37 -20.61 17.59
CA ASN A 262 -25.63 -21.19 18.09
C ASN A 262 -26.75 -20.16 18.19
N LYS A 263 -26.52 -18.91 17.79
CA LYS A 263 -27.51 -17.85 17.85
C LYS A 263 -28.35 -17.82 16.58
N ARG A 264 -29.65 -18.10 16.71
CA ARG A 264 -30.60 -18.08 15.58
C ARG A 264 -30.60 -16.75 14.84
N PRO A 265 -30.85 -16.73 13.53
CA PRO A 265 -30.98 -15.49 12.77
C PRO A 265 -32.04 -14.52 13.34
N ASP A 266 -33.16 -15.07 13.83
CA ASP A 266 -34.29 -14.33 14.39
C ASP A 266 -34.17 -13.99 15.88
N TYR A 267 -33.04 -14.29 16.52
CA TYR A 267 -32.83 -14.02 17.95
C TYR A 267 -32.95 -12.53 18.24
N GLN A 268 -33.78 -12.23 19.26
CA GLN A 268 -33.86 -10.88 19.82
C GLN A 268 -33.38 -10.92 21.27
N PRO A 269 -32.55 -9.96 21.69
CA PRO A 269 -32.03 -9.92 23.04
C PRO A 269 -33.19 -9.62 24.05
N PRO A 270 -33.24 -10.36 25.16
CA PRO A 270 -34.18 -10.01 26.24
C PRO A 270 -33.76 -8.68 26.91
N ASP A 271 -34.74 -8.03 27.58
CA ASP A 271 -34.50 -6.81 28.34
C ASP A 271 -33.39 -7.02 29.39
N GLY A 272 -32.41 -6.12 29.42
CA GLY A 272 -31.30 -6.18 30.35
C GLY A 272 -30.19 -7.16 29.97
N ALA A 273 -30.24 -7.76 28.80
CA ALA A 273 -29.14 -8.59 28.27
C ALA A 273 -27.84 -7.79 28.15
N THR A 274 -26.72 -8.44 28.39
CA THR A 274 -25.38 -7.84 28.32
C THR A 274 -24.44 -8.68 27.45
N ALA A 275 -23.33 -8.08 26.97
CA ALA A 275 -22.31 -8.71 26.16
C ALA A 275 -22.88 -9.41 24.92
N GLN A 276 -22.53 -10.65 24.65
CA GLN A 276 -22.97 -11.40 23.48
C GLN A 276 -24.51 -11.64 23.47
N ALA A 277 -25.13 -11.75 24.63
CA ALA A 277 -26.59 -11.89 24.72
C ALA A 277 -27.37 -10.63 24.32
N ALA A 278 -26.74 -9.46 24.38
CA ALA A 278 -27.34 -8.19 23.98
C ALA A 278 -27.38 -7.99 22.46
N LEU A 279 -26.66 -8.79 21.68
CA LEU A 279 -26.63 -8.71 20.23
C LEU A 279 -27.75 -9.55 19.62
N SER A 280 -28.51 -8.98 18.67
CA SER A 280 -29.52 -9.74 17.91
C SER A 280 -28.86 -10.75 16.96
N GLY A 281 -29.65 -11.66 16.40
CA GLY A 281 -29.17 -12.61 15.40
C GLY A 281 -28.72 -11.96 14.08
N THR A 282 -29.11 -10.71 13.85
CA THR A 282 -28.74 -9.93 12.66
C THR A 282 -27.59 -8.95 12.90
N ASP A 283 -27.20 -8.65 14.14
CA ASP A 283 -26.12 -7.70 14.43
C ASP A 283 -24.80 -8.01 13.72
N PRO A 284 -24.37 -9.29 13.55
CA PRO A 284 -23.16 -9.60 12.80
C PRO A 284 -23.23 -9.31 11.28
N PHE A 285 -24.38 -8.90 10.77
CA PHE A 285 -24.47 -8.40 9.38
C PHE A 285 -23.66 -7.13 9.14
N ILE A 286 -23.49 -6.35 10.18
CA ILE A 286 -22.86 -5.04 10.18
C ILE A 286 -21.67 -5.03 11.11
N MET A 287 -20.77 -4.09 10.89
CA MET A 287 -19.56 -3.96 11.70
C MET A 287 -19.81 -3.51 13.14
N GLN A 288 -20.91 -2.81 13.38
CA GLN A 288 -21.27 -2.26 14.68
C GLN A 288 -22.63 -2.78 15.14
N ALA A 289 -22.73 -3.03 16.44
CA ALA A 289 -23.99 -3.53 17.04
C ALA A 289 -25.15 -2.53 16.97
N ASP A 290 -24.87 -1.25 16.79
CA ASP A 290 -25.87 -0.18 16.65
C ASP A 290 -26.42 -0.02 15.21
N GLY A 291 -26.02 -0.87 14.28
CA GLY A 291 -26.47 -0.82 12.90
C GLY A 291 -25.83 0.26 12.04
N LYS A 292 -24.74 0.85 12.48
CA LYS A 292 -24.07 1.96 11.79
C LYS A 292 -22.65 1.62 11.42
N ALA A 293 -22.19 2.12 10.28
CA ALA A 293 -20.78 2.20 9.96
C ALA A 293 -20.20 3.49 10.58
N TRP A 294 -19.15 3.32 11.37
CA TRP A 294 -18.49 4.44 12.03
C TRP A 294 -17.24 4.82 11.27
N LEU A 295 -17.15 6.10 10.90
CA LEU A 295 -15.92 6.69 10.34
C LEU A 295 -15.21 7.45 11.46
N PHE A 296 -13.94 7.07 11.69
CA PHE A 296 -13.08 7.83 12.59
C PHE A 296 -12.45 9.00 11.82
N ALA A 297 -13.07 10.16 11.92
CA ALA A 297 -12.63 11.40 11.27
C ALA A 297 -12.67 12.55 12.30
N PRO A 298 -11.67 12.62 13.23
CA PRO A 298 -11.70 13.54 14.36
C PRO A 298 -11.69 15.01 13.93
N THR A 299 -11.16 15.33 12.76
CA THR A 299 -11.13 16.68 12.19
C THR A 299 -12.25 16.94 11.17
N GLY A 300 -13.18 16.00 11.02
CA GLY A 300 -14.17 16.01 9.94
C GLY A 300 -13.60 15.49 8.62
N LEU A 301 -14.45 15.41 7.61
CA LEU A 301 -14.08 15.03 6.25
C LEU A 301 -14.05 16.26 5.34
N THR A 302 -13.00 16.43 4.57
CA THR A 302 -12.83 17.56 3.63
C THR A 302 -13.89 17.53 2.51
N ASP A 303 -14.25 16.32 2.07
CA ASP A 303 -15.21 16.05 0.99
C ASP A 303 -16.63 15.71 1.50
N GLY A 304 -16.89 15.92 2.80
CA GLY A 304 -18.21 15.74 3.41
C GLY A 304 -18.39 14.41 4.14
N PRO A 305 -19.54 14.23 4.81
CA PRO A 305 -19.79 13.08 5.70
C PRO A 305 -20.05 11.76 4.95
N LEU A 306 -20.33 11.82 3.65
CA LEU A 306 -20.53 10.66 2.80
C LEU A 306 -19.49 10.66 1.68
N PRO A 307 -18.94 9.49 1.29
CA PRO A 307 -18.08 9.40 0.12
C PRO A 307 -18.80 10.00 -1.10
N ALA A 308 -18.18 11.00 -1.71
CA ALA A 308 -18.66 11.62 -2.93
C ALA A 308 -17.76 11.18 -4.10
N HIS A 309 -18.37 10.97 -5.27
CA HIS A 309 -17.60 10.79 -6.48
C HIS A 309 -17.23 12.16 -7.05
N TYR A 310 -15.94 12.42 -7.21
CA TYR A 310 -15.40 13.60 -7.86
C TYR A 310 -14.28 13.19 -8.83
N GLU A 311 -13.96 14.09 -9.74
CA GLU A 311 -12.89 13.85 -10.69
C GLU A 311 -11.51 13.89 -10.02
N PRO A 312 -10.52 13.10 -10.52
CA PRO A 312 -9.14 13.18 -10.09
C PRO A 312 -8.54 14.58 -10.26
N GLN A 313 -7.40 14.83 -9.65
CA GLN A 313 -6.71 16.11 -9.75
C GLN A 313 -6.39 16.49 -11.21
N GLU A 314 -6.01 15.50 -12.04
CA GLU A 314 -5.82 15.66 -13.48
C GLU A 314 -6.93 14.90 -14.20
N SER A 315 -8.05 15.56 -14.42
CA SER A 315 -9.14 15.03 -15.23
C SER A 315 -9.43 15.97 -16.40
N PRO A 316 -9.73 15.43 -17.59
CA PRO A 316 -10.21 16.25 -18.71
C PRO A 316 -11.65 16.74 -18.51
N PHE A 317 -12.29 16.42 -17.37
CA PHE A 317 -13.68 16.76 -17.08
C PHE A 317 -13.85 17.23 -15.64
N ASP A 318 -14.87 18.08 -15.45
CA ASP A 318 -15.46 18.32 -14.13
C ASP A 318 -16.66 17.39 -13.94
N ASN A 319 -16.84 16.88 -12.73
CA ASN A 319 -18.03 16.09 -12.41
C ASN A 319 -19.28 16.97 -12.40
N ALA A 320 -20.24 16.64 -13.28
CA ALA A 320 -21.47 17.40 -13.42
C ALA A 320 -22.58 16.97 -12.44
N LEU A 321 -22.42 15.85 -11.73
CA LEU A 321 -23.46 15.24 -10.89
C LEU A 321 -23.42 15.72 -9.44
N TYR A 322 -22.25 16.13 -8.95
CA TYR A 322 -22.04 16.50 -7.55
C TYR A 322 -21.55 17.94 -7.42
N SER A 323 -21.86 18.58 -6.27
CA SER A 323 -21.33 19.91 -5.95
C SER A 323 -19.82 19.91 -5.79
N GLN A 324 -19.25 18.86 -5.23
CA GLN A 324 -17.82 18.62 -5.23
C GLN A 324 -17.40 18.03 -6.58
N ARG A 325 -16.91 18.85 -7.50
CA ARG A 325 -16.64 18.46 -8.88
C ARG A 325 -15.27 17.86 -9.08
N ALA A 326 -14.28 18.26 -8.29
CA ALA A 326 -12.89 17.81 -8.38
C ALA A 326 -12.34 17.49 -7.00
N ASN A 327 -11.23 16.73 -6.96
CA ASN A 327 -10.53 16.43 -5.72
C ASN A 327 -10.17 17.72 -4.98
N PRO A 328 -10.59 17.91 -3.70
CA PRO A 328 -10.32 19.12 -2.92
C PRO A 328 -8.83 19.46 -2.77
N VAL A 329 -7.94 18.48 -2.83
CA VAL A 329 -6.47 18.67 -2.80
C VAL A 329 -5.99 19.57 -3.95
N ARG A 330 -6.73 19.59 -5.06
CA ARG A 330 -6.45 20.48 -6.20
C ARG A 330 -6.40 21.95 -5.80
N GLU A 331 -7.23 22.37 -4.84
CA GLU A 331 -7.28 23.75 -4.34
C GLU A 331 -6.40 23.95 -3.09
N GLN A 332 -6.39 22.97 -2.18
CA GLN A 332 -5.62 23.03 -0.94
C GLN A 332 -4.11 23.02 -1.20
N TYR A 333 -3.66 22.24 -2.18
CA TYR A 333 -2.26 22.05 -2.51
C TYR A 333 -2.02 22.27 -4.01
N PRO A 334 -2.12 23.52 -4.51
CA PRO A 334 -1.91 23.81 -5.91
C PRO A 334 -0.48 23.44 -6.33
N ARG A 335 -0.35 22.74 -7.44
CA ARG A 335 0.93 22.27 -7.95
C ARG A 335 1.26 22.93 -9.28
N LYS A 336 2.49 23.38 -9.41
CA LYS A 336 2.98 24.04 -10.63
C LYS A 336 3.08 23.07 -11.82
N ASP A 337 3.19 21.77 -11.54
CA ASP A 337 3.29 20.71 -12.54
C ASP A 337 1.93 20.16 -12.98
N ASN A 338 0.83 20.71 -12.47
CA ASN A 338 -0.53 20.35 -12.87
C ASN A 338 -1.03 21.33 -13.94
N GLN A 339 -1.10 20.87 -15.17
CA GLN A 339 -1.48 21.68 -16.34
C GLN A 339 -3.00 21.94 -16.43
N TYR A 340 -3.83 21.22 -15.68
CA TYR A 340 -5.27 21.45 -15.58
C TYR A 340 -5.65 22.38 -14.44
N HIS A 341 -4.68 22.85 -13.71
CA HIS A 341 -4.83 23.93 -12.80
C HIS A 341 -4.25 25.17 -13.47
N PRO A 342 -5.00 26.19 -13.68
CA PRO A 342 -6.01 26.83 -12.86
C PRO A 342 -7.41 26.82 -13.45
N ALA A 343 -8.34 27.36 -12.65
CA ALA A 343 -9.67 27.71 -13.11
C ALA A 343 -9.65 28.48 -14.43
N GLY A 344 -10.39 27.99 -15.42
CA GLY A 344 -10.45 28.59 -16.74
C GLY A 344 -9.75 27.80 -17.83
N SER A 345 -8.97 26.77 -17.50
CA SER A 345 -8.56 25.81 -18.52
C SER A 345 -9.74 24.90 -18.87
N GLU A 346 -10.00 24.75 -20.16
CA GLU A 346 -10.97 23.80 -20.64
C GLU A 346 -10.62 22.38 -20.13
N PRO A 347 -11.61 21.58 -19.74
CA PRO A 347 -11.38 20.19 -19.39
C PRO A 347 -10.72 19.46 -20.56
N GLY A 348 -9.56 18.88 -20.30
CA GLY A 348 -8.75 18.23 -21.33
C GLY A 348 -7.95 19.24 -22.13
N SER A 349 -6.69 19.35 -21.83
CA SER A 349 -5.76 20.08 -22.67
C SER A 349 -5.64 19.37 -24.02
N ASP A 350 -5.70 20.11 -25.12
CA ASP A 350 -5.39 19.58 -26.46
C ASP A 350 -3.95 19.06 -26.59
N VAL A 351 -3.09 19.40 -25.63
CA VAL A 351 -1.71 18.94 -25.55
C VAL A 351 -1.54 17.63 -24.81
N TYR A 352 -2.41 17.33 -23.84
CA TYR A 352 -2.44 16.08 -23.08
C TYR A 352 -3.84 15.46 -23.16
N PRO A 353 -4.29 15.01 -24.36
CA PRO A 353 -5.70 14.72 -24.61
C PRO A 353 -6.19 13.38 -24.08
N TYR A 354 -5.29 12.50 -23.66
CA TYR A 354 -5.62 11.14 -23.26
C TYR A 354 -5.51 10.95 -21.75
N VAL A 355 -6.30 10.02 -21.23
CA VAL A 355 -6.23 9.61 -19.81
C VAL A 355 -5.42 8.34 -19.71
N PHE A 356 -4.51 8.26 -18.77
CA PHE A 356 -3.85 7.01 -18.45
C PHE A 356 -4.16 6.54 -17.04
N THR A 357 -4.11 5.23 -16.83
CA THR A 357 -4.25 4.58 -15.54
C THR A 357 -3.13 3.59 -15.33
N THR A 358 -2.73 3.40 -14.07
CA THR A 358 -1.79 2.33 -13.71
C THR A 358 -2.54 1.11 -13.20
N TYR A 359 -2.01 -0.07 -13.50
CA TYR A 359 -2.58 -1.35 -13.04
C TYR A 359 -1.49 -2.37 -12.71
N ARG A 360 -1.91 -3.55 -12.24
CA ARG A 360 -1.05 -4.62 -11.76
C ARG A 360 -1.11 -5.81 -12.69
N LEU A 361 0.03 -6.48 -12.83
CA LEU A 361 0.16 -7.79 -13.49
C LEU A 361 0.29 -8.87 -12.43
N THR A 362 0.06 -10.13 -12.84
CA THR A 362 0.25 -11.29 -11.98
C THR A 362 1.71 -11.72 -11.87
N GLU A 363 2.51 -11.41 -12.89
CA GLU A 363 3.92 -11.79 -13.02
C GLU A 363 4.85 -10.93 -12.15
N HIS A 364 4.44 -9.70 -11.86
CA HIS A 364 5.24 -8.77 -11.09
C HIS A 364 4.53 -8.27 -9.82
N HIS A 365 5.33 -7.99 -8.79
CA HIS A 365 4.85 -7.56 -7.48
C HIS A 365 5.22 -6.09 -7.21
N THR A 366 4.25 -5.29 -6.79
CA THR A 366 4.39 -3.86 -6.43
C THR A 366 5.22 -3.06 -7.47
N ALA A 367 6.23 -2.30 -7.07
CA ALA A 367 7.13 -1.58 -7.99
C ALA A 367 8.15 -2.51 -8.70
N GLY A 368 7.98 -3.83 -8.58
CA GLY A 368 8.80 -4.81 -9.29
C GLY A 368 10.17 -5.13 -8.66
N GLY A 369 10.52 -4.48 -7.56
CA GLY A 369 11.83 -4.65 -6.92
C GLY A 369 12.14 -6.10 -6.50
N MET A 370 11.13 -6.89 -6.12
CA MET A 370 11.33 -8.31 -5.80
C MET A 370 11.24 -9.21 -7.04
N SER A 371 10.36 -8.91 -7.99
CA SER A 371 10.05 -9.81 -9.11
C SER A 371 11.00 -9.65 -10.29
N ARG A 372 11.47 -8.43 -10.60
CA ARG A 372 12.41 -8.19 -11.71
C ARG A 372 13.81 -8.78 -11.51
N PHE A 373 14.12 -9.25 -10.31
CA PHE A 373 15.37 -9.98 -9.99
C PHE A 373 15.18 -11.50 -10.03
N LEU A 374 13.98 -12.01 -10.30
CA LEU A 374 13.68 -13.43 -10.39
C LEU A 374 13.60 -13.86 -11.85
N PRO A 375 14.46 -14.80 -12.31
CA PRO A 375 14.59 -15.15 -13.74
C PRO A 375 13.27 -15.59 -14.36
N TYR A 376 12.50 -16.44 -13.70
CA TYR A 376 11.24 -16.96 -14.27
C TYR A 376 10.17 -15.88 -14.44
N LEU A 377 10.04 -14.95 -13.49
CA LEU A 377 9.08 -13.86 -13.60
C LEU A 377 9.52 -12.83 -14.65
N SER A 378 10.82 -12.59 -14.75
CA SER A 378 11.41 -11.74 -15.78
C SER A 378 11.23 -12.32 -17.18
N GLU A 379 11.30 -13.65 -17.33
CA GLU A 379 11.04 -14.32 -18.62
C GLU A 379 9.57 -14.26 -19.02
N LEU A 380 8.65 -14.43 -18.05
CA LEU A 380 7.20 -14.37 -18.30
C LEU A 380 6.73 -12.99 -18.77
N GLN A 381 7.29 -11.92 -18.23
CA GLN A 381 6.92 -10.55 -18.60
C GLN A 381 8.17 -9.65 -18.63
N PRO A 382 8.93 -9.65 -19.75
CA PRO A 382 10.26 -9.05 -19.81
C PRO A 382 10.27 -7.54 -20.08
N GLU A 383 9.24 -6.98 -20.71
CA GLU A 383 9.26 -5.60 -21.19
C GLU A 383 8.09 -4.77 -20.65
N MET A 384 8.37 -3.50 -20.35
CA MET A 384 7.33 -2.49 -20.11
C MET A 384 6.48 -2.30 -21.35
N PHE A 385 5.17 -2.24 -21.16
CA PHE A 385 4.23 -2.00 -22.27
C PHE A 385 3.12 -1.01 -21.87
N CYS A 386 2.45 -0.46 -22.88
CA CYS A 386 1.22 0.30 -22.72
C CYS A 386 0.09 -0.36 -23.49
N GLU A 387 -1.07 -0.53 -22.85
CA GLU A 387 -2.28 -1.00 -23.52
C GLU A 387 -3.07 0.17 -24.10
N ILE A 388 -3.44 0.07 -25.37
CA ILE A 388 -4.25 1.06 -26.07
C ILE A 388 -5.32 0.40 -26.94
N SER A 389 -6.37 1.15 -27.23
CA SER A 389 -7.42 0.69 -28.15
C SER A 389 -6.94 0.67 -29.62
N PRO A 390 -7.55 -0.16 -30.48
CA PRO A 390 -7.30 -0.10 -31.94
C PRO A 390 -7.60 1.27 -32.54
N GLU A 391 -8.58 2.00 -31.99
CA GLU A 391 -8.93 3.34 -32.43
C GLU A 391 -7.80 4.33 -32.18
N LEU A 392 -7.25 4.36 -30.95
CA LEU A 392 -6.13 5.21 -30.60
C LEU A 392 -4.87 4.85 -31.40
N ALA A 393 -4.63 3.55 -31.60
CA ALA A 393 -3.52 3.08 -32.42
C ALA A 393 -3.58 3.64 -33.86
N ARG A 394 -4.76 3.60 -34.48
CA ARG A 394 -4.96 4.17 -35.83
C ARG A 394 -4.84 5.70 -35.84
N GLU A 395 -5.43 6.37 -34.86
CA GLU A 395 -5.40 7.83 -34.75
C GLU A 395 -3.98 8.38 -34.64
N ARG A 396 -3.12 7.68 -33.87
CA ARG A 396 -1.75 8.14 -33.60
C ARG A 396 -0.68 7.43 -34.44
N GLY A 397 -1.05 6.51 -35.32
CA GLY A 397 -0.08 5.75 -36.14
C GLY A 397 0.82 4.85 -35.32
N LEU A 398 0.27 4.20 -34.26
CA LEU A 398 0.99 3.32 -33.36
C LEU A 398 0.86 1.87 -33.81
N ASP A 399 1.98 1.20 -34.04
CA ASP A 399 2.01 -0.20 -34.42
C ASP A 399 1.99 -1.12 -33.19
N HIS A 400 1.26 -2.22 -33.27
CA HIS A 400 1.32 -3.26 -32.25
C HIS A 400 2.75 -3.79 -32.11
N LEU A 401 3.24 -3.91 -30.88
CA LEU A 401 4.62 -4.21 -30.51
C LEU A 401 5.67 -3.17 -30.92
N GLY A 402 5.26 -2.07 -31.53
CA GLY A 402 6.11 -0.89 -31.74
C GLY A 402 6.48 -0.20 -30.44
N TRP A 403 7.30 0.82 -30.52
CA TRP A 403 7.58 1.69 -29.38
C TRP A 403 6.66 2.91 -29.38
N ALA A 404 6.28 3.34 -28.19
CA ALA A 404 5.61 4.63 -27.98
C ALA A 404 6.30 5.42 -26.90
N THR A 405 6.29 6.74 -27.05
CA THR A 405 6.61 7.72 -26.02
C THR A 405 5.33 8.24 -25.40
N ILE A 406 5.18 8.09 -24.08
CA ILE A 406 4.06 8.65 -23.32
C ILE A 406 4.59 9.85 -22.53
N VAL A 407 3.98 11.02 -22.73
CA VAL A 407 4.46 12.29 -22.18
C VAL A 407 3.40 12.96 -21.32
N THR A 408 3.84 13.51 -20.20
CA THR A 408 3.06 14.38 -19.30
C THR A 408 3.81 15.69 -19.06
N SER A 409 3.23 16.58 -18.27
CA SER A 409 3.92 17.81 -17.86
C SER A 409 5.17 17.58 -16.99
N ARG A 410 5.38 16.35 -16.51
CA ARG A 410 6.52 16.04 -15.62
C ARG A 410 7.71 15.47 -16.36
N THR A 411 7.46 14.50 -17.22
CA THR A 411 8.48 13.83 -18.04
C THR A 411 7.84 13.01 -19.15
N ALA A 412 8.65 12.26 -19.89
CA ALA A 412 8.18 11.24 -20.81
C ALA A 412 8.86 9.90 -20.54
N ILE A 413 8.11 8.83 -20.75
CA ILE A 413 8.58 7.44 -20.69
C ILE A 413 8.37 6.76 -22.02
N GLU A 414 8.99 5.60 -22.21
CA GLU A 414 8.75 4.75 -23.36
C GLU A 414 8.23 3.37 -22.95
N ALA A 415 7.38 2.80 -23.80
CA ALA A 415 6.84 1.47 -23.60
C ALA A 415 6.56 0.77 -24.95
N ARG A 416 6.49 -0.57 -24.94
CA ARG A 416 5.95 -1.32 -26.08
C ARG A 416 4.46 -1.08 -26.19
N VAL A 417 3.95 -1.02 -27.39
CA VAL A 417 2.51 -0.84 -27.65
C VAL A 417 1.80 -2.19 -27.70
N LEU A 418 0.84 -2.39 -26.81
CA LEU A 418 -0.09 -3.51 -26.86
C LEU A 418 -1.45 -2.99 -27.32
N VAL A 419 -1.76 -3.18 -28.61
CA VAL A 419 -3.08 -2.87 -29.16
C VAL A 419 -4.06 -3.98 -28.78
N THR A 420 -5.14 -3.64 -28.08
CA THR A 420 -6.07 -4.62 -27.53
C THR A 420 -7.50 -4.09 -27.48
N ASP A 421 -8.48 -4.94 -27.80
CA ASP A 421 -9.91 -4.63 -27.69
C ASP A 421 -10.40 -4.51 -26.24
N ARG A 422 -9.57 -4.85 -25.24
CA ARG A 422 -9.89 -4.61 -23.82
C ARG A 422 -9.94 -3.12 -23.48
N MET A 423 -9.17 -2.31 -24.22
CA MET A 423 -9.12 -0.86 -24.05
C MET A 423 -10.08 -0.21 -25.03
N THR A 424 -11.30 0.07 -24.58
CA THR A 424 -12.30 0.75 -25.40
C THR A 424 -12.35 2.25 -25.09
N PRO A 425 -12.50 3.12 -26.11
CA PRO A 425 -12.75 4.54 -25.87
C PRO A 425 -14.02 4.75 -25.05
N LEU A 426 -13.99 5.72 -24.15
CA LEU A 426 -15.15 6.15 -23.39
C LEU A 426 -15.84 7.32 -24.09
N THR A 427 -17.16 7.43 -23.93
CA THR A 427 -17.90 8.64 -24.30
C THR A 427 -18.31 9.36 -23.02
N VAL A 428 -17.69 10.50 -22.76
CA VAL A 428 -17.94 11.31 -21.56
C VAL A 428 -18.37 12.71 -21.99
N GLN A 429 -19.53 13.17 -21.57
CA GLN A 429 -20.08 14.49 -21.91
C GLN A 429 -20.09 14.77 -23.43
N GLY A 430 -20.38 13.74 -24.25
CA GLY A 430 -20.40 13.83 -25.70
C GLY A 430 -19.03 13.84 -26.41
N ARG A 431 -17.94 13.64 -25.67
CA ARG A 431 -16.57 13.57 -26.20
C ARG A 431 -16.03 12.15 -26.10
N THR A 432 -15.25 11.75 -27.11
CA THR A 432 -14.50 10.50 -27.06
C THR A 432 -13.23 10.69 -26.23
N VAL A 433 -13.02 9.81 -25.26
CA VAL A 433 -11.85 9.81 -24.39
C VAL A 433 -11.13 8.48 -24.52
N HIS A 434 -9.91 8.52 -25.04
CA HIS A 434 -9.05 7.36 -25.10
C HIS A 434 -8.33 7.14 -23.77
N GLN A 435 -8.18 5.87 -23.40
CA GLN A 435 -7.49 5.44 -22.22
C GLN A 435 -6.20 4.70 -22.58
N ILE A 436 -5.17 4.88 -21.76
CA ILE A 436 -3.88 4.18 -21.85
C ILE A 436 -3.66 3.44 -20.55
N GLY A 437 -3.45 2.13 -20.63
CA GLY A 437 -3.13 1.29 -19.46
C GLY A 437 -1.62 1.13 -19.33
N LEU A 438 -1.07 1.38 -18.13
CA LEU A 438 0.36 1.27 -17.83
C LEU A 438 0.58 0.34 -16.63
N PRO A 439 1.25 -0.83 -16.80
CA PRO A 439 1.73 -1.58 -15.66
C PRO A 439 2.80 -0.79 -14.91
N TYR A 440 2.75 -0.77 -13.57
CA TYR A 440 3.66 0.10 -12.82
C TYR A 440 4.89 -0.60 -12.22
N HIS A 441 5.19 -1.81 -12.67
CA HIS A 441 6.19 -2.70 -12.08
C HIS A 441 7.63 -2.48 -12.56
N TRP A 442 7.91 -1.51 -13.43
CA TRP A 442 9.23 -1.29 -14.01
C TRP A 442 10.02 -0.18 -13.35
N GLY A 443 11.31 -0.25 -13.56
CA GLY A 443 12.32 0.68 -13.13
C GLY A 443 13.67 0.37 -13.79
N PRO A 444 14.70 1.21 -13.58
CA PRO A 444 16.01 1.07 -14.25
C PRO A 444 16.88 -0.08 -13.73
N ASN A 445 16.46 -0.83 -12.71
CA ASN A 445 17.28 -1.86 -12.07
C ASN A 445 16.60 -3.25 -12.10
N GLY A 446 17.38 -4.32 -12.15
CA GLY A 446 16.93 -5.72 -12.19
C GLY A 446 17.49 -6.50 -13.37
N LEU A 447 17.05 -7.76 -13.54
CA LEU A 447 17.36 -8.58 -14.72
C LEU A 447 16.68 -8.05 -15.98
N ILE A 448 15.52 -7.43 -15.80
CA ILE A 448 14.80 -6.68 -16.81
C ILE A 448 14.62 -5.24 -16.33
N THR A 449 14.64 -4.30 -17.23
CA THR A 449 14.54 -2.86 -16.93
C THR A 449 13.54 -2.18 -17.84
N GLY A 450 13.08 -1.00 -17.45
CA GLY A 450 12.18 -0.15 -18.20
C GLY A 450 11.91 1.14 -17.46
N ASP A 451 11.25 2.08 -18.10
CA ASP A 451 10.85 3.33 -17.45
C ASP A 451 9.72 3.07 -16.43
N ALA A 452 9.70 3.82 -15.34
CA ALA A 452 8.67 3.68 -14.32
C ALA A 452 7.43 4.52 -14.66
N ALA A 453 6.24 3.92 -14.61
CA ALA A 453 4.98 4.66 -14.84
C ALA A 453 4.77 5.83 -13.87
N ASN A 454 5.29 5.73 -12.64
CA ASN A 454 5.19 6.76 -11.62
C ASN A 454 6.03 8.02 -11.91
N GLU A 455 6.87 8.02 -12.93
CA GLU A 455 7.49 9.24 -13.45
C GLU A 455 6.46 10.22 -14.00
N LEU A 456 5.38 9.69 -14.57
CA LEU A 456 4.35 10.46 -15.26
C LEU A 456 3.35 11.11 -14.31
N ILE A 457 3.23 10.65 -13.06
CA ILE A 457 2.16 11.00 -12.13
C ILE A 457 2.58 12.14 -11.22
N SER A 458 1.70 13.14 -11.03
CA SER A 458 1.85 14.16 -10.01
C SER A 458 1.65 13.60 -8.61
N VAL A 459 2.11 14.29 -7.58
CA VAL A 459 1.74 13.95 -6.21
C VAL A 459 0.29 14.34 -5.97
N VAL A 460 -0.59 13.35 -5.98
CA VAL A 460 -2.03 13.45 -5.75
C VAL A 460 -2.38 12.67 -4.50
N LEU A 461 -3.08 13.30 -3.59
CA LEU A 461 -3.38 12.75 -2.27
C LEU A 461 -4.89 12.68 -2.04
N ASP A 462 -5.32 11.68 -1.29
CA ASP A 462 -6.64 11.69 -0.68
C ASP A 462 -6.77 12.91 0.24
N PRO A 463 -7.87 13.65 0.19
CA PRO A 463 -8.00 14.91 0.93
C PRO A 463 -8.10 14.73 2.46
N ASN A 464 -8.43 13.55 2.95
CA ASN A 464 -8.64 13.29 4.38
C ASN A 464 -7.44 12.61 5.04
N VAL A 465 -6.89 11.59 4.40
CA VAL A 465 -5.85 10.72 4.98
C VAL A 465 -4.52 10.78 4.23
N HIS A 466 -4.46 11.56 3.16
CA HIS A 466 -3.26 11.78 2.33
C HIS A 466 -2.67 10.50 1.73
N ILE A 467 -3.50 9.48 1.51
CA ILE A 467 -3.10 8.30 0.74
C ILE A 467 -2.91 8.69 -0.72
N GLN A 468 -1.91 8.13 -1.36
CA GLN A 468 -1.56 8.42 -2.74
C GLN A 468 -2.65 7.90 -3.71
N GLU A 469 -3.14 8.76 -4.60
CA GLU A 469 -4.07 8.45 -5.68
C GLU A 469 -3.32 8.34 -7.01
N SER A 470 -2.78 7.17 -7.32
CA SER A 470 -1.88 6.94 -8.46
C SER A 470 -2.59 6.33 -9.69
N LYS A 471 -3.89 6.60 -9.88
CA LYS A 471 -4.71 5.84 -10.84
C LYS A 471 -5.17 6.61 -12.06
N ALA A 472 -5.13 7.92 -12.05
CA ALA A 472 -5.59 8.71 -13.19
C ALA A 472 -4.77 9.99 -13.33
N ALA A 473 -4.30 10.20 -14.54
CA ALA A 473 -3.65 11.44 -14.97
C ALA A 473 -3.82 11.58 -16.49
N THR A 474 -3.37 12.69 -17.03
CA THR A 474 -3.49 12.99 -18.46
C THR A 474 -2.13 12.98 -19.15
N CYS A 475 -2.13 12.60 -20.42
CA CYS A 475 -0.90 12.46 -21.20
C CYS A 475 -1.17 12.66 -22.70
N ASP A 476 -0.09 12.75 -23.44
CA ASP A 476 -0.06 12.48 -24.89
C ASP A 476 0.73 11.20 -25.16
N ILE A 477 0.54 10.60 -26.34
CA ILE A 477 1.26 9.42 -26.81
C ILE A 477 1.73 9.63 -28.26
N GLN A 478 3.00 9.31 -28.52
CA GLN A 478 3.62 9.46 -29.84
C GLN A 478 4.31 8.17 -30.26
N PRO A 479 4.37 7.85 -31.58
CA PRO A 479 5.17 6.74 -32.08
C PRO A 479 6.67 6.94 -31.78
N GLY A 480 7.38 5.84 -31.53
CA GLY A 480 8.82 5.86 -31.36
C GLY A 480 9.29 5.91 -29.91
N ARG A 481 10.61 5.86 -29.75
CA ARG A 481 11.27 5.90 -28.45
C ARG A 481 11.46 7.33 -27.97
N ARG A 482 11.40 7.54 -26.65
CA ARG A 482 11.63 8.85 -26.05
C ARG A 482 13.06 9.36 -26.34
N PRO A 483 13.25 10.67 -26.39
CA PRO A 483 14.58 11.26 -26.42
C PRO A 483 15.40 10.85 -25.20
N ARG A 484 16.73 10.85 -25.35
CA ARG A 484 17.69 10.49 -24.31
C ARG A 484 18.48 11.70 -23.83
N GLY A 485 18.97 11.61 -22.60
CA GLY A 485 19.81 12.65 -22.00
C GLY A 485 19.07 13.99 -21.90
N ALA A 486 19.78 15.07 -22.10
CA ALA A 486 19.24 16.44 -22.02
C ALA A 486 18.11 16.72 -23.04
N ALA A 487 18.10 16.02 -24.19
CA ALA A 487 17.04 16.17 -25.19
C ALA A 487 15.65 15.76 -24.66
N LEU A 488 15.58 14.90 -23.64
CA LEU A 488 14.31 14.59 -22.98
C LEU A 488 13.75 15.80 -22.23
N LEU A 489 14.59 16.59 -21.62
CA LEU A 489 14.17 17.80 -20.90
C LEU A 489 13.61 18.86 -21.89
N ASP A 490 14.29 19.06 -23.01
CA ASP A 490 13.85 19.97 -24.07
C ASP A 490 12.50 19.52 -24.66
N TYR A 491 12.33 18.22 -24.89
CA TYR A 491 11.08 17.61 -25.38
C TYR A 491 9.91 17.87 -24.43
N VAL A 492 10.09 17.64 -23.14
CA VAL A 492 9.05 17.87 -22.14
C VAL A 492 8.75 19.36 -21.98
N GLU A 493 9.77 20.22 -22.03
CA GLU A 493 9.60 21.68 -21.92
C GLU A 493 8.85 22.25 -23.12
N ASP A 494 9.03 21.68 -24.33
CA ASP A 494 8.22 22.04 -25.48
C ASP A 494 6.74 21.75 -25.25
N TYR A 495 6.40 20.57 -24.71
CA TYR A 495 5.02 20.24 -24.35
C TYR A 495 4.45 21.21 -23.31
N ARG A 496 5.20 21.55 -22.27
CA ARG A 496 4.78 22.53 -21.25
C ARG A 496 4.50 23.92 -21.85
N ARG A 497 5.37 24.38 -22.73
CA ARG A 497 5.22 25.66 -23.40
C ARG A 497 3.96 25.68 -24.27
N ARG A 498 3.71 24.64 -25.05
CA ARG A 498 2.49 24.48 -25.84
C ARG A 498 1.24 24.48 -24.98
N ALA A 499 1.26 23.74 -23.87
CA ALA A 499 0.16 23.72 -22.92
C ALA A 499 -0.12 25.09 -22.29
N ALA A 500 0.93 25.86 -21.98
CA ALA A 500 0.81 27.21 -21.41
C ALA A 500 0.26 28.25 -22.41
N THR A 501 0.49 28.05 -23.69
CA THR A 501 0.01 28.97 -24.75
C THR A 501 -1.34 28.56 -25.35
N GLY A 502 -1.86 27.38 -25.00
CA GLY A 502 -3.07 26.81 -25.60
C GLY A 502 -2.87 26.38 -27.07
N ASP A 503 -1.63 26.22 -27.48
CA ASP A 503 -1.29 25.77 -28.84
C ASP A 503 -1.31 24.23 -28.92
N GLY A 504 -2.48 23.69 -29.24
CA GLY A 504 -2.69 22.26 -29.49
C GLY A 504 -2.20 21.76 -30.84
N SER A 505 -1.47 22.54 -31.63
CA SER A 505 -0.93 22.11 -32.92
C SER A 505 -0.03 20.88 -32.74
N ALA A 506 -0.15 19.92 -33.68
CA ALA A 506 0.49 18.61 -33.66
C ALA A 506 1.98 18.69 -33.30
N GLY A 507 2.43 17.67 -32.52
CA GLY A 507 3.73 17.58 -31.90
C GLY A 507 4.93 17.90 -32.79
N PRO A 508 6.15 17.97 -32.19
CA PRO A 508 7.34 18.37 -32.93
C PRO A 508 7.49 17.48 -34.16
N ALA A 509 7.69 18.11 -35.31
CA ALA A 509 8.09 17.41 -36.50
C ALA A 509 9.37 16.60 -36.17
N THR A 510 9.36 15.33 -36.50
CA THR A 510 10.42 14.34 -36.33
C THR A 510 11.80 14.83 -36.72
#